data_47828f78b7748cd7860cb2944098814f
#
_entry.id   47828f78b7748cd7860cb2944098814f
#
_cell.length_a   1.000
_cell.length_b   1.000
_cell.length_c   1.000
_cell.angle_alpha   90.00
_cell.angle_beta   90.00
_cell.angle_gamma   90.00
#
_symmetry.space_group_name_H-M   'P 1'
#
loop_
_entity.id
_entity.type
_entity.pdbx_description
1 polymer ?
#
loop_
_entity_poly.entity_id
_entity_poly.type
_entity_poly.pdbx_seq_one_letter_code
_entity_poly.pdbx_strand_id
1 'polypeptide(L)'
;MANDPSNPGGYRPDDPRYGLSGQALQDYYLAQPPQWFIRSYYKPDSLHLREAAMDVHLAHLRAHADKIHFAGPLLSDDGETPIGTMAIIELPDRAAAEAYVAGDGFAKAGMLEAPEIIRFVSSKRLKQGDREPDPDQQLFVCECIDGPDAKALRAQSAADHHDYQGSLIERYFAHGPLRND
;
A
#
# COMPACT_ATOMS: atom_id res chain seq x y z
N MET A 1 -20.92 -17.25 12.27
CA MET A 1 -22.19 -16.76 11.67
C MET A 1 -22.37 -17.48 10.35
N ALA A 2 -23.61 -17.83 9.96
CA ALA A 2 -23.85 -18.51 8.68
C ALA A 2 -23.48 -17.54 7.55
N ASN A 3 -22.72 -18.02 6.56
CA ASN A 3 -22.40 -17.24 5.36
C ASN A 3 -23.72 -16.79 4.71
N ASP A 4 -23.93 -15.49 4.60
CA ASP A 4 -25.03 -14.92 3.85
C ASP A 4 -24.80 -15.20 2.35
N PRO A 5 -25.63 -16.03 1.68
CA PRO A 5 -25.43 -16.34 0.27
C PRO A 5 -25.53 -15.11 -0.64
N SER A 6 -26.19 -14.06 -0.19
CA SER A 6 -26.29 -12.79 -0.94
C SER A 6 -25.03 -11.92 -0.82
N ASN A 7 -24.14 -12.24 0.10
CA ASN A 7 -22.89 -11.52 0.34
C ASN A 7 -21.74 -12.49 0.67
N PRO A 8 -21.34 -13.34 -0.29
CA PRO A 8 -20.36 -14.40 -0.05
C PRO A 8 -18.97 -13.89 0.34
N GLY A 9 -18.67 -12.61 0.07
CA GLY A 9 -17.43 -11.96 0.47
C GLY A 9 -17.45 -11.42 1.90
N GLY A 10 -18.58 -11.46 2.61
CA GLY A 10 -18.71 -10.94 3.98
C GLY A 10 -18.52 -9.42 4.09
N TYR A 11 -18.73 -8.67 3.00
CA TYR A 11 -18.57 -7.22 3.02
C TYR A 11 -19.69 -6.54 3.81
N ARG A 12 -19.40 -5.40 4.42
CA ARG A 12 -20.41 -4.59 5.14
C ARG A 12 -21.41 -3.98 4.14
N PRO A 13 -22.65 -3.70 4.56
CA PRO A 13 -23.68 -3.12 3.67
C PRO A 13 -23.32 -1.79 3.01
N ASP A 14 -22.45 -1.01 3.64
CA ASP A 14 -21.92 0.26 3.15
C ASP A 14 -20.69 0.11 2.23
N ASP A 15 -20.16 -1.09 2.08
CA ASP A 15 -19.02 -1.36 1.20
C ASP A 15 -19.51 -1.53 -0.24
N PRO A 16 -18.89 -0.87 -1.24
CA PRO A 16 -19.29 -0.98 -2.65
C PRO A 16 -19.17 -2.40 -3.23
N ARG A 17 -18.48 -3.30 -2.50
CA ARG A 17 -18.35 -4.71 -2.86
C ARG A 17 -19.46 -5.59 -2.24
N TYR A 18 -20.36 -5.01 -1.43
CA TYR A 18 -21.44 -5.78 -0.82
C TYR A 18 -22.26 -6.54 -1.89
N GLY A 19 -22.41 -7.83 -1.71
CA GLY A 19 -23.10 -8.71 -2.64
C GLY A 19 -22.33 -9.07 -3.92
N LEU A 20 -21.14 -8.45 -4.16
CA LEU A 20 -20.34 -8.81 -5.33
C LEU A 20 -19.59 -10.13 -5.10
N SER A 21 -19.55 -10.95 -6.13
CA SER A 21 -18.80 -12.20 -6.16
C SER A 21 -18.39 -12.58 -7.59
N GLY A 22 -17.51 -13.56 -7.74
CA GLY A 22 -17.09 -14.07 -9.05
C GLY A 22 -16.67 -12.95 -10.01
N GLN A 23 -17.25 -12.92 -11.21
CA GLN A 23 -16.91 -11.97 -12.26
C GLN A 23 -17.22 -10.52 -11.86
N ALA A 24 -18.35 -10.25 -11.22
CA ALA A 24 -18.73 -8.90 -10.80
C ALA A 24 -17.71 -8.27 -9.81
N LEU A 25 -17.16 -9.06 -8.89
CA LEU A 25 -16.11 -8.60 -7.98
C LEU A 25 -14.79 -8.38 -8.73
N GLN A 26 -14.48 -9.21 -9.70
CA GLN A 26 -13.31 -9.01 -10.57
C GLN A 26 -13.43 -7.71 -11.38
N ASP A 27 -14.58 -7.47 -12.00
CA ASP A 27 -14.85 -6.27 -12.79
C ASP A 27 -14.76 -5.01 -11.93
N TYR A 28 -15.25 -5.08 -10.69
CA TYR A 28 -15.08 -3.99 -9.73
C TYR A 28 -13.61 -3.66 -9.50
N TYR A 29 -12.75 -4.66 -9.26
CA TYR A 29 -11.32 -4.41 -9.04
C TYR A 29 -10.60 -3.92 -10.31
N LEU A 30 -10.99 -4.43 -11.49
CA LEU A 30 -10.39 -4.01 -12.75
C LEU A 30 -10.79 -2.58 -13.14
N ALA A 31 -11.96 -2.12 -12.72
CA ALA A 31 -12.40 -0.74 -12.94
C ALA A 31 -11.68 0.28 -12.06
N GLN A 32 -10.99 -0.16 -11.00
CA GLN A 32 -10.24 0.75 -10.14
C GLN A 32 -8.91 1.16 -10.80
N PRO A 33 -8.47 2.43 -10.64
CA PRO A 33 -7.15 2.84 -11.08
C PRO A 33 -6.06 1.92 -10.50
N PRO A 34 -5.06 1.55 -11.30
CA PRO A 34 -3.96 0.71 -10.84
C PRO A 34 -3.16 1.36 -9.72
N GLN A 35 -2.89 0.60 -8.67
CA GLN A 35 -2.04 1.02 -7.55
C GLN A 35 -0.80 0.16 -7.46
N TRP A 36 0.28 0.77 -7.02
CA TRP A 36 1.58 0.15 -6.87
C TRP A 36 2.10 0.37 -5.46
N PHE A 37 2.49 -0.72 -4.81
CA PHE A 37 3.33 -0.70 -3.63
C PHE A 37 4.77 -0.60 -4.10
N ILE A 38 5.46 0.43 -3.64
CA ILE A 38 6.85 0.70 -3.99
C ILE A 38 7.64 0.81 -2.69
N ARG A 39 8.69 0.03 -2.55
CA ARG A 39 9.60 0.05 -1.41
C ARG A 39 11.04 0.04 -1.89
N SER A 40 11.87 0.86 -1.29
CA SER A 40 13.31 0.87 -1.53
C SER A 40 14.05 1.10 -0.22
N TYR A 41 15.05 0.27 0.05
CA TYR A 41 15.98 0.51 1.15
C TYR A 41 17.11 1.45 0.72
N TYR A 42 17.72 2.11 1.69
CA TYR A 42 18.91 2.89 1.45
C TYR A 42 20.12 1.96 1.31
N LYS A 43 21.00 2.26 0.36
CA LYS A 43 22.28 1.58 0.26
C LYS A 43 23.12 1.81 1.51
N PRO A 44 24.00 0.87 1.88
CA PRO A 44 24.97 1.08 2.93
C PRO A 44 25.69 2.44 2.76
N ASP A 45 25.91 3.14 3.85
CA ASP A 45 26.64 4.41 3.92
C ASP A 45 26.07 5.57 3.10
N SER A 46 24.83 5.46 2.55
CA SER A 46 24.23 6.50 1.71
C SER A 46 23.43 7.56 2.48
N LEU A 47 23.19 7.38 3.78
CA LEU A 47 22.33 8.24 4.58
C LEU A 47 22.82 9.71 4.61
N HIS A 48 24.12 9.95 4.49
CA HIS A 48 24.70 11.30 4.40
C HIS A 48 24.24 12.10 3.17
N LEU A 49 23.74 11.44 2.12
CA LEU A 49 23.21 12.08 0.90
C LEU A 49 21.77 12.60 1.10
N ARG A 50 21.10 12.14 2.14
CA ARG A 50 19.66 12.35 2.35
C ARG A 50 19.29 13.83 2.46
N GLU A 51 20.05 14.60 3.22
CA GLU A 51 19.81 16.03 3.46
C GLU A 51 19.88 16.81 2.14
N ALA A 52 20.92 16.60 1.34
CA ALA A 52 21.11 17.27 0.06
C ALA A 52 20.06 16.90 -0.98
N ALA A 53 19.49 15.69 -0.92
CA ALA A 53 18.49 15.21 -1.85
C ALA A 53 17.04 15.52 -1.40
N MET A 54 16.84 15.99 -0.18
CA MET A 54 15.51 16.12 0.45
C MET A 54 14.59 17.06 -0.32
N ASP A 55 15.05 18.23 -0.73
CA ASP A 55 14.20 19.21 -1.43
C ASP A 55 13.68 18.66 -2.76
N VAL A 56 14.52 17.91 -3.50
CA VAL A 56 14.14 17.28 -4.77
C VAL A 56 13.16 16.14 -4.52
N HIS A 57 13.37 15.34 -3.46
CA HIS A 57 12.45 14.30 -3.02
C HIS A 57 11.08 14.87 -2.66
N LEU A 58 11.01 15.89 -1.80
CA LEU A 58 9.75 16.50 -1.40
C LEU A 58 9.02 17.19 -2.57
N ALA A 59 9.75 17.81 -3.50
CA ALA A 59 9.16 18.36 -4.71
C ALA A 59 8.54 17.27 -5.59
N HIS A 60 9.21 16.11 -5.68
CA HIS A 60 8.71 14.95 -6.41
C HIS A 60 7.42 14.39 -5.78
N LEU A 61 7.37 14.25 -4.46
CA LEU A 61 6.14 13.83 -3.75
C LEU A 61 4.99 14.81 -3.99
N ARG A 62 5.24 16.12 -3.89
CA ARG A 62 4.22 17.16 -4.14
C ARG A 62 3.66 17.11 -5.55
N ALA A 63 4.52 16.84 -6.56
CA ALA A 63 4.12 16.73 -7.96
C ALA A 63 3.18 15.52 -8.22
N HIS A 64 3.15 14.55 -7.32
CA HIS A 64 2.32 13.34 -7.44
C HIS A 64 1.30 13.20 -6.29
N ALA A 65 1.07 14.27 -5.50
CA ALA A 65 0.26 14.20 -4.29
C ALA A 65 -1.18 13.72 -4.53
N ASP A 66 -1.76 14.05 -5.69
CA ASP A 66 -3.09 13.60 -6.12
C ASP A 66 -3.19 12.09 -6.32
N LYS A 67 -2.08 11.43 -6.63
CA LYS A 67 -1.98 9.99 -6.91
C LYS A 67 -1.49 9.17 -5.72
N ILE A 68 -0.83 9.80 -4.76
CA ILE A 68 -0.27 9.13 -3.58
C ILE A 68 -1.38 8.80 -2.59
N HIS A 69 -1.50 7.53 -2.22
CA HIS A 69 -2.35 7.06 -1.13
C HIS A 69 -1.61 7.06 0.20
N PHE A 70 -0.36 6.66 0.17
CA PHE A 70 0.56 6.69 1.30
C PHE A 70 1.98 6.91 0.81
N ALA A 71 2.77 7.71 1.51
CA ALA A 71 4.22 7.80 1.33
C ALA A 71 4.89 8.16 2.65
N GLY A 72 6.04 7.55 2.90
CA GLY A 72 6.79 7.83 4.12
C GLY A 72 8.12 7.11 4.18
N PRO A 73 8.97 7.51 5.15
CA PRO A 73 10.20 6.81 5.44
C PRO A 73 9.92 5.44 6.07
N LEU A 74 10.75 4.46 5.77
CA LEU A 74 10.93 3.28 6.60
C LEU A 74 11.98 3.60 7.66
N LEU A 75 11.66 3.28 8.90
CA LEU A 75 12.54 3.52 10.03
C LEU A 75 13.08 2.20 10.57
N SER A 76 14.23 2.25 11.25
CA SER A 76 14.76 1.15 12.06
C SER A 76 13.79 0.77 13.19
N ASP A 77 14.00 -0.38 13.81
CA ASP A 77 13.11 -0.93 14.85
C ASP A 77 12.95 0.00 16.08
N ASP A 78 13.93 0.86 16.33
CA ASP A 78 13.84 1.91 17.37
C ASP A 78 13.01 3.13 16.93
N GLY A 79 12.63 3.21 15.65
CA GLY A 79 11.84 4.30 15.10
C GLY A 79 12.63 5.60 14.83
N GLU A 80 13.95 5.60 14.95
CA GLU A 80 14.78 6.81 14.89
C GLU A 80 15.49 6.98 13.54
N THR A 81 16.07 5.90 13.02
CA THR A 81 16.95 5.98 11.85
C THR A 81 16.19 5.67 10.56
N PRO A 82 16.14 6.56 9.57
CA PRO A 82 15.60 6.25 8.26
C PRO A 82 16.45 5.21 7.53
N ILE A 83 15.83 4.09 7.15
CA ILE A 83 16.48 2.97 6.45
C ILE A 83 15.99 2.79 5.02
N GLY A 84 14.97 3.54 4.62
CA GLY A 84 14.38 3.43 3.29
C GLY A 84 13.17 4.33 3.11
N THR A 85 12.44 4.09 2.05
CA THR A 85 11.19 4.79 1.73
C THR A 85 10.18 3.84 1.13
N MET A 86 8.90 4.13 1.33
CA MET A 86 7.82 3.40 0.68
C MET A 86 6.72 4.34 0.20
N ALA A 87 5.99 3.90 -0.81
CA ALA A 87 4.79 4.57 -1.30
C ALA A 87 3.74 3.56 -1.77
N ILE A 88 2.46 3.96 -1.67
CA ILE A 88 1.35 3.36 -2.39
C ILE A 88 0.79 4.46 -3.28
N ILE A 89 0.85 4.26 -4.59
CA ILE A 89 0.57 5.30 -5.58
C ILE A 89 -0.25 4.76 -6.77
N GLU A 90 -1.14 5.58 -7.30
CA GLU A 90 -1.90 5.28 -8.53
C GLU A 90 -1.10 5.66 -9.76
N LEU A 91 -0.71 4.65 -10.55
CA LEU A 91 -0.01 4.84 -11.81
C LEU A 91 -0.53 3.83 -12.83
N PRO A 92 -0.59 4.19 -14.13
CA PRO A 92 -1.29 3.39 -15.14
C PRO A 92 -0.68 2.00 -15.34
N ASP A 93 0.63 1.87 -15.22
CA ASP A 93 1.37 0.65 -15.47
C ASP A 93 2.69 0.60 -14.71
N ARG A 94 3.39 -0.52 -14.83
CA ARG A 94 4.69 -0.74 -14.19
C ARG A 94 5.75 0.23 -14.69
N ALA A 95 5.75 0.57 -15.98
CA ALA A 95 6.74 1.49 -16.54
C ALA A 95 6.60 2.89 -15.92
N ALA A 96 5.37 3.33 -15.67
CA ALA A 96 5.10 4.58 -14.94
C ALA A 96 5.57 4.50 -13.49
N ALA A 97 5.45 3.33 -12.82
CA ALA A 97 5.96 3.14 -11.47
C ALA A 97 7.50 3.16 -11.41
N GLU A 98 8.16 2.55 -12.38
CA GLU A 98 9.62 2.62 -12.55
C GLU A 98 10.10 4.06 -12.82
N ALA A 99 9.39 4.80 -13.68
CA ALA A 99 9.68 6.20 -13.95
C ALA A 99 9.47 7.09 -12.71
N TYR A 100 8.42 6.81 -11.91
CA TYR A 100 8.20 7.49 -10.64
C TYR A 100 9.39 7.32 -9.70
N VAL A 101 9.88 6.09 -9.50
CA VAL A 101 11.08 5.85 -8.66
C VAL A 101 12.30 6.56 -9.22
N ALA A 102 12.56 6.45 -10.53
CA ALA A 102 13.72 7.09 -11.16
C ALA A 102 13.66 8.64 -11.08
N GLY A 103 12.46 9.20 -10.98
CA GLY A 103 12.23 10.63 -10.81
C GLY A 103 12.52 11.17 -9.42
N ASP A 104 12.59 10.31 -8.41
CA ASP A 104 12.76 10.68 -7.02
C ASP A 104 14.16 11.23 -6.72
N GLY A 105 14.25 12.21 -5.81
CA GLY A 105 15.51 12.83 -5.40
C GLY A 105 16.50 11.85 -4.81
N PHE A 106 16.04 10.89 -4.00
CA PHE A 106 16.90 9.88 -3.39
C PHE A 106 17.43 8.89 -4.42
N ALA A 107 16.62 8.52 -5.41
CA ALA A 107 17.07 7.68 -6.52
C ALA A 107 18.13 8.39 -7.36
N LYS A 108 17.92 9.67 -7.71
CA LYS A 108 18.88 10.51 -8.46
C LYS A 108 20.20 10.72 -7.71
N ALA A 109 20.14 10.79 -6.37
CA ALA A 109 21.33 10.88 -5.53
C ALA A 109 22.06 9.53 -5.38
N GLY A 110 21.51 8.44 -5.95
CA GLY A 110 22.12 7.11 -5.88
C GLY A 110 21.96 6.41 -4.52
N MET A 111 21.08 6.91 -3.64
CA MET A 111 20.88 6.40 -2.28
C MET A 111 20.15 5.05 -2.24
N LEU A 112 19.28 4.76 -3.21
CA LEU A 112 18.36 3.64 -3.14
C LEU A 112 18.98 2.35 -3.68
N GLU A 113 18.68 1.25 -3.02
CA GLU A 113 18.79 -0.10 -3.58
C GLU A 113 17.75 -0.31 -4.69
N ALA A 114 17.80 -1.47 -5.34
CA ALA A 114 16.79 -1.84 -6.34
C ALA A 114 15.39 -1.80 -5.70
N PRO A 115 14.43 -1.08 -6.31
CA PRO A 115 13.10 -0.97 -5.74
C PRO A 115 12.31 -2.27 -5.90
N GLU A 116 11.52 -2.60 -4.89
CA GLU A 116 10.39 -3.50 -5.05
C GLU A 116 9.20 -2.71 -5.58
N ILE A 117 8.67 -3.14 -6.71
CA ILE A 117 7.49 -2.54 -7.34
C ILE A 117 6.48 -3.66 -7.53
N ILE A 118 5.42 -3.66 -6.74
CA ILE A 118 4.45 -4.76 -6.70
C ILE A 118 3.04 -4.17 -6.91
N ARG A 119 2.22 -4.86 -7.68
CA ARG A 119 0.83 -4.49 -7.86
C ARG A 119 0.09 -4.54 -6.51
N PHE A 120 -0.49 -3.42 -6.09
CA PHE A 120 -1.31 -3.32 -4.90
C PHE A 120 -2.78 -3.23 -5.27
N VAL A 121 -3.62 -3.98 -4.59
CA VAL A 121 -5.08 -3.92 -4.76
C VAL A 121 -5.70 -3.48 -3.44
N SER A 122 -5.96 -2.19 -3.33
CA SER A 122 -6.52 -1.62 -2.10
C SER A 122 -7.90 -2.22 -1.80
N SER A 123 -8.05 -2.78 -0.62
CA SER A 123 -9.34 -3.23 -0.10
C SER A 123 -10.22 -2.05 0.33
N LYS A 124 -9.60 -0.98 0.77
CA LYS A 124 -10.21 0.33 1.04
C LYS A 124 -9.31 1.39 0.42
N ARG A 125 -9.86 2.28 -0.38
CA ARG A 125 -9.08 3.33 -1.05
C ARG A 125 -8.84 4.52 -0.11
N LEU A 126 -8.17 4.22 1.01
CA LEU A 126 -7.77 5.22 2.00
C LEU A 126 -6.60 6.04 1.45
N LYS A 127 -6.59 7.33 1.75
CA LYS A 127 -5.44 8.20 1.51
C LYS A 127 -4.92 8.75 2.83
N GLN A 128 -3.61 8.81 2.95
CA GLN A 128 -2.96 9.40 4.13
C GLN A 128 -3.41 10.85 4.35
N GLY A 129 -3.56 11.61 3.26
CA GLY A 129 -4.01 13.00 3.31
C GLY A 129 -5.46 13.22 3.75
N ASP A 130 -6.27 12.16 3.81
CA ASP A 130 -7.66 12.21 4.30
C ASP A 130 -7.74 12.07 5.84
N ARG A 131 -6.60 11.92 6.50
CA ARG A 131 -6.52 11.73 7.95
C ARG A 131 -5.72 12.82 8.61
N GLU A 132 -6.19 13.27 9.77
CA GLU A 132 -5.40 14.17 10.61
C GLU A 132 -4.16 13.45 11.13
N PRO A 133 -2.97 14.06 11.01
CA PRO A 133 -1.74 13.51 11.58
C PRO A 133 -1.85 13.42 13.10
N ASP A 134 -1.52 12.26 13.64
CA ASP A 134 -1.38 12.07 15.08
C ASP A 134 0.12 11.86 15.38
N PRO A 135 0.80 12.83 15.97
CA PRO A 135 2.23 12.76 16.22
C PRO A 135 2.62 11.67 17.23
N ASP A 136 1.66 11.21 18.02
CA ASP A 136 1.88 10.15 19.03
C ASP A 136 1.64 8.75 18.45
N GLN A 137 1.17 8.65 17.20
CA GLN A 137 0.96 7.37 16.52
C GLN A 137 2.19 6.93 15.76
N GLN A 138 2.64 5.73 16.08
CA GLN A 138 3.63 5.01 15.29
C GLN A 138 2.91 4.14 14.25
N LEU A 139 3.31 4.27 12.97
CA LEU A 139 2.78 3.46 11.88
C LEU A 139 3.68 2.26 11.60
N PHE A 140 3.07 1.13 11.33
CA PHE A 140 3.76 -0.12 11.01
C PHE A 140 3.36 -0.62 9.63
N VAL A 141 4.33 -1.14 8.88
CA VAL A 141 4.09 -1.92 7.66
C VAL A 141 4.05 -3.39 8.05
N CYS A 142 2.90 -4.02 7.86
CA CYS A 142 2.72 -5.45 8.11
C CYS A 142 2.57 -6.17 6.77
N GLU A 143 3.59 -6.91 6.37
CA GLU A 143 3.57 -7.76 5.18
C GLU A 143 3.29 -9.20 5.59
N CYS A 144 2.15 -9.74 5.13
CA CYS A 144 1.75 -11.11 5.41
C CYS A 144 1.98 -11.98 4.18
N ILE A 145 2.95 -12.88 4.27
CA ILE A 145 3.32 -13.77 3.17
C ILE A 145 2.44 -15.01 3.18
N ASP A 146 1.78 -15.31 2.06
CA ASP A 146 0.93 -16.46 1.88
C ASP A 146 1.71 -17.77 1.99
N GLY A 147 1.20 -18.71 2.80
CA GLY A 147 1.68 -20.09 2.81
C GLY A 147 1.12 -20.93 1.66
N PRO A 148 1.54 -22.20 1.52
CA PRO A 148 1.16 -23.05 0.38
C PRO A 148 -0.34 -23.28 0.23
N ASP A 149 -1.10 -23.28 1.34
CA ASP A 149 -2.54 -23.54 1.35
C ASP A 149 -3.39 -22.25 1.41
N ALA A 150 -2.79 -21.09 1.18
CA ALA A 150 -3.42 -19.78 1.38
C ALA A 150 -4.74 -19.64 0.61
N LYS A 151 -4.84 -20.16 -0.62
CA LYS A 151 -6.08 -20.08 -1.42
C LYS A 151 -7.26 -20.76 -0.74
N ALA A 152 -7.06 -21.95 -0.18
CA ALA A 152 -8.11 -22.70 0.50
C ALA A 152 -8.47 -22.05 1.85
N LEU A 153 -7.47 -21.63 2.61
CA LEU A 153 -7.66 -20.95 3.91
C LEU A 153 -8.39 -19.62 3.74
N ARG A 154 -8.01 -18.81 2.72
CA ARG A 154 -8.71 -17.56 2.41
C ARG A 154 -10.18 -17.76 2.09
N ALA A 155 -10.54 -18.83 1.34
CA ALA A 155 -11.93 -19.14 1.02
C ALA A 155 -12.75 -19.53 2.28
N GLN A 156 -12.11 -20.23 3.24
CA GLN A 156 -12.77 -20.66 4.48
C GLN A 156 -12.95 -19.51 5.48
N SER A 157 -11.99 -18.59 5.56
CA SER A 157 -11.94 -17.53 6.57
C SER A 157 -12.40 -16.14 6.04
N ALA A 158 -12.91 -16.07 4.81
CA ALA A 158 -13.18 -14.78 4.15
C ALA A 158 -14.10 -13.86 4.98
N ALA A 159 -15.23 -14.38 5.48
CA ALA A 159 -16.19 -13.58 6.26
C ALA A 159 -15.57 -13.07 7.56
N ASP A 160 -14.94 -13.96 8.34
CA ASP A 160 -14.32 -13.60 9.62
C ASP A 160 -13.17 -12.60 9.41
N HIS A 161 -12.42 -12.77 8.32
CA HIS A 161 -11.35 -11.86 7.94
C HIS A 161 -11.87 -10.45 7.60
N HIS A 162 -12.96 -10.36 6.83
CA HIS A 162 -13.57 -9.06 6.51
C HIS A 162 -14.17 -8.37 7.73
N ASP A 163 -14.81 -9.12 8.63
CA ASP A 163 -15.32 -8.58 9.89
C ASP A 163 -14.19 -8.03 10.77
N TYR A 164 -13.11 -8.80 10.90
CA TYR A 164 -11.92 -8.36 11.63
C TYR A 164 -11.31 -7.09 11.03
N GLN A 165 -11.10 -7.07 9.71
CA GLN A 165 -10.56 -5.89 9.02
C GLN A 165 -11.49 -4.67 9.15
N GLY A 166 -12.81 -4.88 9.04
CA GLY A 166 -13.80 -3.84 9.22
C GLY A 166 -13.76 -3.22 10.62
N SER A 167 -13.47 -4.01 11.66
CA SER A 167 -13.34 -3.53 13.03
C SER A 167 -12.09 -2.65 13.26
N LEU A 168 -11.09 -2.76 12.38
CA LEU A 168 -9.83 -2.04 12.49
C LEU A 168 -9.68 -0.92 11.45
N ILE A 169 -10.74 -0.61 10.69
CA ILE A 169 -10.65 0.29 9.53
C ILE A 169 -10.07 1.67 9.89
N GLU A 170 -10.37 2.17 11.09
CA GLU A 170 -9.86 3.45 11.58
C GLU A 170 -8.35 3.44 11.90
N ARG A 171 -7.76 2.26 11.97
CA ARG A 171 -6.32 2.06 12.24
C ARG A 171 -5.49 1.87 10.98
N TYR A 172 -6.14 1.65 9.82
CA TYR A 172 -5.43 1.45 8.56
C TYR A 172 -5.21 2.77 7.82
N PHE A 173 -4.00 3.00 7.34
CA PHE A 173 -3.68 3.99 6.31
C PHE A 173 -3.70 3.38 4.90
N ALA A 174 -3.39 2.11 4.80
CA ALA A 174 -3.55 1.33 3.59
C ALA A 174 -3.75 -0.14 3.96
N HIS A 175 -4.52 -0.86 3.18
CA HIS A 175 -4.79 -2.27 3.38
C HIS A 175 -5.19 -2.93 2.07
N GLY A 176 -4.61 -4.08 1.77
CA GLY A 176 -4.96 -4.85 0.58
C GLY A 176 -3.90 -5.87 0.19
N PRO A 177 -4.23 -6.80 -0.72
CA PRO A 177 -3.27 -7.78 -1.21
C PRO A 177 -2.24 -7.18 -2.17
N LEU A 178 -1.01 -7.69 -2.05
CA LEU A 178 0.02 -7.58 -3.07
C LEU A 178 -0.19 -8.68 -4.11
N ARG A 179 0.00 -8.38 -5.39
CA ARG A 179 -0.16 -9.33 -6.48
C ARG A 179 1.08 -9.34 -7.37
N ASN A 180 1.54 -10.51 -7.71
CA ASN A 180 2.49 -10.65 -8.81
C ASN A 180 1.74 -10.35 -10.12
N ASP A 181 2.40 -9.65 -11.03
CA ASP A 181 1.93 -9.37 -12.39
C ASP A 181 1.83 -10.65 -13.20
#